data_649c6e8a3660e13a0a51a905705de919
#
_entry.id   649c6e8a3660e13a0a51a905705de919
#
_cell.length_a   1.000
_cell.length_b   1.000
_cell.length_c   1.000
_cell.angle_alpha   90.00
_cell.angle_beta   90.00
_cell.angle_gamma   90.00
#
_symmetry.space_group_name_H-M   'P 1'
#
loop_
_entity.id
_entity.type
_entity.pdbx_description
1 polymer ?
#
loop_
_entity_poly.entity_id
_entity_poly.type
_entity_poly.pdbx_seq_one_letter_code
_entity_poly.pdbx_strand_id
1 'polypeptide(L)' 'MKYSLHVSTRISDWKFIKELEDLGYDAAWVPDSQMIWSDCYATMAVAAQNTSRIRLGTGVSIPGTRIAPVTAHSI' A
#
# COMPACT_ATOMS: atom_id res chain seq x y z
N MET A 1 -7.18 20.25 -4.86
CA MET A 1 -7.24 19.02 -5.67
C MET A 1 -6.41 17.94 -4.99
N LYS A 2 -6.89 16.70 -5.01
CA LYS A 2 -6.18 15.57 -4.38
C LYS A 2 -5.56 14.68 -5.45
N TYR A 3 -4.34 14.25 -5.20
CA TYR A 3 -3.61 13.38 -6.12
C TYR A 3 -3.27 12.07 -5.42
N SER A 4 -3.38 10.97 -6.18
CA SER A 4 -3.00 9.66 -5.71
C SER A 4 -2.21 8.93 -6.80
N LEU A 5 -1.46 7.91 -6.40
CA LEU A 5 -0.64 7.15 -7.33
C LEU A 5 -0.70 5.67 -6.97
N HIS A 6 -0.76 4.80 -7.98
CA HIS A 6 -0.49 3.38 -7.82
C HIS A 6 1.00 3.17 -7.79
N VAL A 7 1.46 2.36 -6.86
CA VAL A 7 2.88 2.03 -6.74
C VAL A 7 3.08 0.55 -7.03
N SER A 8 4.19 0.20 -7.65
CA SER A 8 4.62 -1.19 -7.76
C SER A 8 5.48 -1.48 -6.54
N THR A 9 5.21 -2.57 -5.84
CA THR A 9 5.70 -2.68 -4.49
C THR A 9 6.61 -3.87 -4.25
N ARG A 10 7.85 -3.54 -4.00
CA ARG A 10 8.67 -4.34 -3.11
C ARG A 10 8.53 -3.75 -1.72
N ILE A 11 8.77 -4.55 -0.69
CA ILE A 11 8.61 -4.06 0.68
C ILE A 11 9.52 -2.86 0.98
N SER A 12 10.67 -2.78 0.32
CA SER A 12 11.59 -1.64 0.43
C SER A 12 11.06 -0.36 -0.20
N ASP A 13 9.99 -0.44 -0.99
CA ASP A 13 9.43 0.72 -1.70
C ASP A 13 8.60 1.64 -0.81
N TRP A 14 8.53 1.35 0.49
CA TRP A 14 8.00 2.29 1.46
C TRP A 14 8.71 3.65 1.36
N LYS A 15 9.97 3.64 0.93
CA LYS A 15 10.77 4.86 0.71
C LYS A 15 10.17 5.73 -0.41
N PHE A 16 9.70 5.09 -1.48
CA PHE A 16 9.01 5.80 -2.55
C PHE A 16 7.69 6.41 -2.07
N ILE A 17 6.95 5.66 -1.26
CA ILE A 17 5.70 6.16 -0.66
C ILE A 17 5.99 7.36 0.24
N LYS A 18 7.07 7.33 1.00
CA LYS A 18 7.51 8.47 1.81
C LYS A 18 7.84 9.68 0.93
N GLU A 19 8.49 9.47 -0.21
CA GLU A 19 8.76 10.54 -1.17
C GLU A 19 7.46 11.14 -1.71
N LEU A 20 6.46 10.30 -2.01
CA LEU A 20 5.15 10.78 -2.46
C LEU A 20 4.49 11.65 -1.39
N GLU A 21 4.59 11.26 -0.14
CA GLU A 21 4.08 12.08 0.96
C GLU A 21 4.78 13.44 1.01
N ASP A 22 6.09 13.45 0.89
CA ASP A 22 6.89 14.67 0.93
C ASP A 22 6.59 15.59 -0.27
N LEU A 23 6.20 15.01 -1.41
CA LEU A 23 5.80 15.77 -2.60
C LEU A 23 4.35 16.27 -2.54
N GLY A 24 3.59 15.88 -1.52
CA GLY A 24 2.23 16.36 -1.33
C GLY A 24 1.13 15.49 -1.88
N TYR A 25 1.42 14.24 -2.28
CA TYR A 25 0.39 13.30 -2.69
C TYR A 25 -0.51 12.93 -1.51
N ASP A 26 -1.78 12.70 -1.78
CA ASP A 26 -2.78 12.43 -0.74
C ASP A 26 -2.96 10.95 -0.44
N ALA A 27 -2.67 10.08 -1.41
CA ALA A 27 -2.82 8.64 -1.24
C ALA A 27 -1.88 7.85 -2.14
N ALA A 28 -1.53 6.66 -1.68
CA ALA A 28 -0.81 5.66 -2.47
C ALA A 28 -1.60 4.36 -2.46
N TRP A 29 -1.72 3.73 -3.63
CA TRP A 29 -2.45 2.49 -3.83
C TRP A 29 -1.46 1.36 -4.06
N VAL A 30 -1.52 0.35 -3.19
CA VAL A 30 -0.58 -0.77 -3.20
C VAL A 30 -1.26 -1.99 -3.80
N PRO A 31 -0.71 -2.58 -4.89
CA PRO A 31 -1.31 -3.74 -5.53
C PRO A 31 -1.09 -5.02 -4.73
N ASP A 32 -2.01 -5.97 -4.90
CA ASP A 32 -1.98 -7.28 -4.26
C ASP A 32 -1.74 -8.38 -5.30
N SER A 33 -0.74 -8.19 -6.15
CA SER A 33 -0.42 -9.14 -7.23
C SER A 33 0.48 -10.24 -6.70
N GLN A 34 -0.09 -11.42 -6.49
CA GLN A 34 0.61 -12.56 -5.91
C GLN A 34 1.77 -13.00 -6.81
N MET A 35 2.89 -13.38 -6.20
CA MET A 35 4.08 -13.89 -6.87
C MET A 35 4.81 -12.86 -7.76
N ILE A 36 4.30 -11.64 -7.83
CA ILE A 36 4.91 -10.55 -8.62
C ILE A 36 5.49 -9.48 -7.70
N TRP A 37 4.71 -9.03 -6.74
CA TRP A 37 5.11 -7.98 -5.79
C TRP A 37 5.20 -8.53 -4.38
N SER A 38 5.78 -7.77 -3.48
CA SER A 38 5.75 -8.07 -2.05
C SER A 38 4.31 -8.04 -1.54
N ASP A 39 4.06 -8.67 -0.42
CA ASP A 39 2.74 -8.67 0.19
C ASP A 39 2.27 -7.23 0.42
N CYS A 40 1.07 -6.90 -0.06
CA CYS A 40 0.59 -5.53 -0.02
C CYS A 40 0.33 -5.05 1.42
N TYR A 41 -0.18 -5.91 2.29
CA TYR A 41 -0.47 -5.52 3.68
C TYR A 41 0.80 -5.31 4.49
N ALA A 42 1.80 -6.17 4.30
CA ALA A 42 3.10 -6.00 4.94
C ALA A 42 3.78 -4.72 4.45
N THR A 43 3.73 -4.46 3.15
CA THR A 43 4.29 -3.24 2.55
C THR A 43 3.59 -2.00 3.09
N MET A 44 2.25 -2.04 3.18
CA MET A 44 1.48 -0.93 3.73
C MET A 44 1.81 -0.69 5.21
N ALA A 45 2.02 -1.75 5.98
CA ALA A 45 2.39 -1.62 7.39
C ALA A 45 3.74 -0.91 7.55
N VAL A 46 4.73 -1.29 6.75
CA VAL A 46 6.04 -0.65 6.78
C VAL A 46 5.94 0.81 6.32
N ALA A 47 5.16 1.07 5.27
CA ALA A 47 4.94 2.42 4.79
C ALA A 47 4.23 3.28 5.86
N ALA A 48 3.22 2.72 6.51
CA ALA A 48 2.49 3.43 7.56
C ALA A 48 3.40 3.79 8.74
N GLN A 49 4.33 2.92 9.08
CA GLN A 49 5.29 3.17 10.15
C GLN A 49 6.21 4.35 9.83
N ASN A 50 6.45 4.62 8.55
CA ASN A 50 7.43 5.61 8.09
C ASN A 50 6.78 6.86 7.48
N THR A 51 5.46 6.98 7.52
CA THR A 51 4.72 8.12 7.01
C THR A 51 3.78 8.65 8.09
N SER A 52 3.26 9.86 7.93
CA SER A 52 2.41 10.49 8.93
C SER A 52 1.06 10.97 8.40
N ARG A 53 0.94 11.24 7.11
CA ARG A 53 -0.23 11.90 6.53
C ARG A 53 -0.84 11.16 5.35
N ILE A 54 -0.01 10.61 4.48
CA ILE A 54 -0.49 9.98 3.24
C ILE A 54 -1.42 8.80 3.55
N ARG A 55 -2.52 8.70 2.84
CA ARG A 55 -3.44 7.57 2.99
C ARG A 55 -2.95 6.41 2.16
N LEU A 56 -3.06 5.21 2.72
CA LEU A 56 -2.64 3.98 2.07
C LEU A 56 -3.86 3.11 1.80
N GLY A 57 -3.92 2.54 0.62
CA GLY A 57 -5.02 1.67 0.25
C GLY A 57 -4.55 0.54 -0.66
N THR A 58 -5.35 -0.51 -0.72
CA THR A 58 -5.10 -1.59 -1.67
C THR A 58 -5.60 -1.18 -3.05
N GLY A 59 -4.82 -1.44 -4.05
CA GLY A 59 -5.26 -1.15 -5.40
C GLY A 59 -4.85 -2.24 -6.37
N VAL A 60 -5.53 -3.41 -6.35
CA VAL A 60 -6.63 -3.75 -5.43
C VAL A 60 -6.33 -5.05 -4.70
N SER A 61 -7.11 -5.31 -3.66
CA SER A 61 -7.04 -6.57 -2.91
C SER A 61 -7.62 -7.71 -3.75
N ILE A 62 -6.98 -8.90 -3.72
CA ILE A 62 -7.47 -10.07 -4.43
C ILE A 62 -8.19 -10.98 -3.43
N PRO A 63 -9.52 -11.08 -3.47
CA PRO A 63 -10.27 -11.80 -2.43
C PRO A 63 -10.03 -13.31 -2.41
N GLY A 64 -9.60 -13.89 -3.53
CA GLY A 64 -9.33 -15.32 -3.60
C GLY A 64 -8.07 -15.79 -2.86
N THR A 65 -7.19 -14.87 -2.45
CA THR A 65 -5.92 -15.22 -1.81
C THR A 65 -6.02 -15.33 -0.29
N ARG A 66 -7.06 -14.75 0.30
CA ARG A 66 -7.32 -14.76 1.73
C ARG A 66 -8.80 -14.88 1.97
N ILE A 67 -9.20 -15.61 3.01
CA ILE A 67 -10.61 -15.62 3.42
C ILE A 67 -10.98 -14.23 3.97
N ALA A 68 -12.26 -13.87 3.85
CA ALA A 68 -12.72 -12.53 4.18
C ALA A 68 -12.35 -12.05 5.60
N PRO A 69 -12.47 -12.87 6.66
CA PRO A 69 -12.06 -12.42 8.00
C PRO A 69 -10.59 -12.09 8.10
N VAL A 70 -9.73 -12.80 7.39
CA VAL A 70 -8.29 -12.56 7.38
C VAL A 70 -7.99 -11.22 6.70
N THR A 71 -8.62 -10.95 5.57
CA THR A 71 -8.47 -9.67 4.87
C THR A 71 -8.95 -8.51 5.74
N ALA A 72 -10.12 -8.64 6.34
CA ALA A 72 -10.67 -7.60 7.20
C ALA A 72 -9.77 -7.31 8.40
N HIS A 73 -9.14 -8.34 8.95
CA HIS A 73 -8.23 -8.17 10.08
C HIS A 73 -6.92 -7.49 9.68
N SER A 74 -6.50 -7.64 8.42
CA SER A 74 -5.26 -7.04 7.92
C SER A 74 -5.39 -5.54 7.62
N ILE A 75 -6.58 -5.07 7.39
CA ILE A 75 -6.86 -3.67 7.08
C ILE A 75 -7.23 -2.91 8.36
#